data_fa074e4201db8af5ed7d87f2c3cddd80
#
_entry.id   fa074e4201db8af5ed7d87f2c3cddd80
#
_cell.length_a   1.000
_cell.length_b   1.000
_cell.length_c   1.000
_cell.angle_alpha   90.00
_cell.angle_beta   90.00
_cell.angle_gamma   90.00
#
_symmetry.space_group_name_H-M   'P 1'
#
loop_
_entity.id
_entity.type
_entity.pdbx_description
1 polymer ?
#
loop_
_entity_poly.entity_id
_entity_poly.type
_entity_poly.pdbx_seq_one_letter_code
_entity_poly.pdbx_strand_id
1 'polypeptide(L)'
;MADDALLDDPLDDFSRRRFVHGDLKFYVLSSGKGPGVIIMPEMPGISPPVARFVRHVRDAGFCVFVPSLFGRDGAAARTKEGVAIFQRTCVQAAFIAAXXXLHRGCRWRAAGCALAACAGA
;
A
#
# COMPACT_ATOMS: atom_id res chain seq x y z
N MET A 1 -0.40 13.80 22.21
CA MET A 1 -0.56 13.77 20.74
C MET A 1 0.72 13.49 19.96
N ALA A 2 1.86 13.96 20.47
CA ALA A 2 3.15 13.68 19.81
C ALA A 2 3.57 12.22 19.90
N ASP A 3 3.15 11.52 20.93
CA ASP A 3 3.56 10.13 21.18
C ASP A 3 2.89 9.14 20.22
N ASP A 4 1.70 9.47 19.75
CA ASP A 4 0.94 8.58 18.87
C ASP A 4 1.63 8.41 17.49
N ALA A 5 2.37 9.42 17.09
CA ALA A 5 3.07 9.40 15.80
C ALA A 5 4.31 8.49 15.79
N LEU A 6 4.75 8.08 16.97
CA LEU A 6 5.96 7.26 17.12
C LEU A 6 5.64 5.76 17.27
N LEU A 7 4.36 5.41 17.40
CA LEU A 7 3.96 4.01 17.55
C LEU A 7 3.67 3.38 16.19
N ASP A 8 4.11 2.15 16.03
CA ASP A 8 3.82 1.36 14.84
C ASP A 8 2.33 0.99 14.82
N ASP A 9 1.78 0.89 13.61
CA ASP A 9 0.39 0.48 13.40
C ASP A 9 0.38 -1.00 13.01
N PRO A 10 -0.31 -1.89 13.74
CA PRO A 10 -0.31 -3.31 13.42
C PRO A 10 -1.07 -3.65 12.14
N LEU A 11 -1.91 -2.74 11.63
CA LEU A 11 -2.69 -2.95 10.40
C LEU A 11 -3.57 -4.21 10.47
N ASP A 12 -4.10 -4.54 11.66
CA ASP A 12 -4.87 -5.76 11.88
C ASP A 12 -6.22 -5.77 11.15
N ASP A 13 -6.69 -4.58 10.76
CA ASP A 13 -7.96 -4.44 10.04
C ASP A 13 -7.78 -4.51 8.51
N PHE A 14 -6.59 -4.85 8.05
CA PHE A 14 -6.31 -5.00 6.63
C PHE A 14 -6.03 -6.47 6.30
N SER A 15 -6.51 -6.89 5.12
CA SER A 15 -6.12 -8.16 4.52
C SER A 15 -4.87 -7.95 3.68
N ARG A 16 -3.97 -8.92 3.69
CA ARG A 16 -2.72 -8.84 2.95
C ARG A 16 -2.69 -9.93 1.89
N ARG A 17 -2.59 -9.54 0.63
CA ARG A 17 -2.53 -10.47 -0.49
C ARG A 17 -1.30 -10.23 -1.32
N ARG A 18 -0.73 -11.32 -1.83
CA ARG A 18 0.42 -11.23 -2.72
C ARG A 18 -0.05 -10.95 -4.14
N PHE A 19 0.51 -9.93 -4.75
CA PHE A 19 0.29 -9.59 -6.15
C PHE A 19 1.49 -10.06 -6.96
N VAL A 20 1.22 -10.77 -8.07
CA VAL A 20 2.26 -11.24 -8.98
C VAL A 20 1.81 -10.96 -10.40
N HIS A 21 2.65 -10.28 -11.16
CA HIS A 21 2.42 -10.02 -12.57
C HIS A 21 3.76 -9.97 -13.29
N GLY A 22 4.07 -11.02 -14.03
CA GLY A 22 5.40 -11.17 -14.63
C GLY A 22 6.46 -11.21 -13.53
N ASP A 23 7.44 -10.32 -13.61
CA ASP A 23 8.50 -10.24 -12.61
C ASP A 23 8.13 -9.36 -11.42
N LEU A 24 6.98 -8.67 -11.48
CA LEU A 24 6.52 -7.83 -10.38
C LEU A 24 5.88 -8.68 -9.29
N LYS A 25 6.41 -8.54 -8.08
CA LYS A 25 5.89 -9.25 -6.90
C LYS A 25 5.90 -8.30 -5.72
N PHE A 26 4.72 -8.06 -5.16
CA PHE A 26 4.60 -7.26 -3.95
C PHE A 26 3.30 -7.62 -3.24
N TYR A 27 3.13 -7.13 -2.04
CA TYR A 27 1.90 -7.35 -1.30
C TYR A 27 0.98 -6.15 -1.47
N VAL A 28 -0.32 -6.41 -1.40
CA VAL A 28 -1.35 -5.38 -1.42
C VAL A 28 -2.20 -5.55 -0.17
N LEU A 29 -2.30 -4.49 0.61
CA LEU A 29 -3.20 -4.46 1.76
C LEU A 29 -4.55 -3.94 1.30
N SER A 30 -5.63 -4.56 1.78
CA SER A 30 -6.98 -4.14 1.41
C SER A 30 -7.89 -4.15 2.62
N SER A 31 -8.90 -3.28 2.59
CA SER A 31 -9.88 -3.18 3.67
C SER A 31 -11.14 -2.50 3.13
N GLY A 32 -12.29 -2.86 3.69
CA GLY A 32 -13.55 -2.21 3.36
C GLY A 32 -14.30 -2.87 2.22
N LYS A 33 -15.43 -2.29 1.88
CA LYS A 33 -16.31 -2.74 0.80
C LYS A 33 -16.78 -1.53 0.02
N GLY A 34 -17.11 -1.74 -1.26
CA GLY A 34 -17.57 -0.67 -2.13
C GLY A 34 -16.67 -0.48 -3.32
N PRO A 35 -16.80 0.66 -4.01
CA PRO A 35 -15.93 0.93 -5.17
C PRO A 35 -14.45 0.91 -4.77
N GLY A 36 -13.61 0.36 -5.62
CA GLY A 36 -12.19 0.22 -5.35
C GLY A 36 -11.42 1.53 -5.49
N VAL A 37 -10.56 1.82 -4.51
CA VAL A 37 -9.67 2.97 -4.52
C VAL A 37 -8.26 2.48 -4.22
N ILE A 38 -7.33 2.80 -5.09
CA ILE A 38 -5.93 2.47 -4.88
C ILE A 38 -5.25 3.70 -4.27
N ILE A 39 -4.63 3.51 -3.11
CA ILE A 39 -3.91 4.58 -2.42
C ILE A 39 -2.43 4.23 -2.46
N MET A 40 -1.66 5.08 -3.12
CA MET A 40 -0.22 4.89 -3.26
C MET A 40 0.49 5.48 -2.05
N PRO A 41 1.19 4.64 -1.27
CA PRO A 41 1.95 5.18 -0.14
C PRO A 41 3.18 5.92 -0.63
N GLU A 42 3.52 7.00 0.06
CA GLU A 42 4.81 7.66 -0.17
C GLU A 42 5.86 7.05 0.75
N MET A 43 7.12 7.37 0.51
CA MET A 43 8.19 6.90 1.38
C MET A 43 8.06 7.49 2.78
N PRO A 44 8.41 6.71 3.82
CA PRO A 44 9.09 5.41 3.78
C PRO A 44 8.15 4.20 3.66
N GLY A 45 6.86 4.39 3.42
CA GLY A 45 5.94 3.30 3.21
C GLY A 45 4.59 3.53 3.87
N ILE A 46 3.92 2.45 4.24
CA ILE A 46 2.59 2.53 4.86
C ILE A 46 2.79 2.83 6.35
N SER A 47 2.95 4.11 6.64
CA SER A 47 3.16 4.61 8.01
C SER A 47 1.80 4.75 8.73
N PRO A 48 1.81 4.93 10.06
CA PRO A 48 0.56 5.17 10.78
C PRO A 48 -0.29 6.32 10.24
N PRO A 49 0.27 7.49 9.88
CA PRO A 49 -0.56 8.53 9.25
C PRO A 49 -1.16 8.10 7.92
N VAL A 50 -0.43 7.34 7.10
CA VAL A 50 -0.96 6.78 5.85
C VAL A 50 -2.10 5.82 6.17
N ALA A 51 -1.91 4.93 7.15
CA ALA A 51 -2.94 3.97 7.56
C ALA A 51 -4.21 4.70 8.03
N ARG A 52 -4.07 5.78 8.79
CA ARG A 52 -5.21 6.58 9.22
C ARG A 52 -5.96 7.18 8.04
N PHE A 53 -5.23 7.71 7.07
CA PHE A 53 -5.84 8.25 5.85
C PHE A 53 -6.57 7.17 5.06
N VAL A 54 -5.96 6.00 4.92
CA VAL A 54 -6.58 4.87 4.20
C VAL A 54 -7.88 4.44 4.89
N ARG A 55 -7.86 4.36 6.23
CA ARG A 55 -9.07 4.03 7.00
C ARG A 55 -10.16 5.08 6.81
N HIS A 56 -9.77 6.35 6.71
CA HIS A 56 -10.71 7.43 6.47
C HIS A 56 -11.44 7.25 5.13
N VAL A 57 -10.69 6.91 4.08
CA VAL A 57 -11.27 6.63 2.76
C VAL A 57 -12.17 5.39 2.82
N ARG A 58 -11.70 4.32 3.47
CA ARG A 58 -12.49 3.10 3.64
C ARG A 58 -13.82 3.39 4.34
N ASP A 59 -13.78 4.16 5.42
CA ASP A 59 -14.96 4.45 6.22
C ASP A 59 -15.95 5.37 5.49
N ALA A 60 -15.48 6.03 4.42
CA ALA A 60 -16.36 6.80 3.54
C ALA A 60 -17.12 5.91 2.54
N GLY A 61 -16.94 4.59 2.59
CA GLY A 61 -17.70 3.65 1.79
C GLY A 61 -16.93 3.03 0.63
N PHE A 62 -15.60 3.01 0.70
CA PHE A 62 -14.77 2.48 -0.39
C PHE A 62 -14.02 1.22 0.04
N CYS A 63 -13.70 0.40 -0.93
CA CYS A 63 -12.75 -0.70 -0.76
C CYS A 63 -11.37 -0.20 -1.13
N VAL A 64 -10.48 -0.10 -0.14
CA VAL A 64 -9.16 0.51 -0.33
C VAL A 64 -8.11 -0.57 -0.58
N PHE A 65 -7.19 -0.26 -1.48
CA PHE A 65 -6.07 -1.13 -1.83
C PHE A 65 -4.78 -0.31 -1.73
N VAL A 66 -3.85 -0.79 -0.93
CA VAL A 66 -2.59 -0.08 -0.68
C VAL A 66 -1.43 -1.02 -1.02
N PRO A 67 -0.72 -0.78 -2.12
CA PRO A 67 0.43 -1.63 -2.43
C PRO A 67 1.58 -1.37 -1.47
N SER A 68 2.18 -2.47 -1.00
CA SER A 68 3.33 -2.43 -0.10
C SER A 68 4.60 -2.39 -0.95
N LEU A 69 5.09 -1.18 -1.21
CA LEU A 69 6.22 -0.96 -2.11
C LEU A 69 7.51 -0.62 -1.37
N PHE A 70 7.41 -0.15 -0.14
CA PHE A 70 8.57 0.34 0.61
C PHE A 70 8.52 -0.15 2.04
N GLY A 71 9.68 -0.43 2.59
CA GLY A 71 9.88 -0.60 4.00
C GLY A 71 8.99 -1.63 4.69
N ARG A 72 8.79 -1.43 5.97
CA ARG A 72 7.95 -2.29 6.80
C ARG A 72 6.58 -1.63 6.97
N ASP A 73 5.53 -2.37 6.60
CA ASP A 73 4.15 -1.87 6.65
C ASP A 73 3.75 -1.59 8.09
N GLY A 74 3.17 -0.42 8.32
CA GLY A 74 2.73 0.02 9.62
C GLY A 74 3.80 0.67 10.48
N ALA A 75 5.05 0.69 10.02
CA ALA A 75 6.15 1.24 10.81
C ALA A 75 6.06 2.76 10.88
N ALA A 76 6.24 3.29 12.08
CA ALA A 76 6.33 4.74 12.28
C ALA A 76 7.55 5.28 11.52
N ALA A 77 7.38 6.45 10.93
CA ALA A 77 8.45 7.06 10.14
C ALA A 77 9.60 7.51 11.06
N ARG A 78 10.76 6.91 10.85
CA ARG A 78 11.98 7.26 11.56
C ARG A 78 13.01 7.69 10.53
N THR A 79 13.70 8.78 10.81
CA THR A 79 14.58 9.42 9.82
C THR A 79 15.64 8.46 9.27
N LYS A 80 16.31 7.72 10.16
CA LYS A 80 17.37 6.80 9.74
C LYS A 80 16.85 5.68 8.85
N GLU A 81 15.70 5.11 9.20
CA GLU A 81 15.07 4.06 8.39
C GLU A 81 14.59 4.62 7.06
N GLY A 82 14.04 5.83 7.08
CA GLY A 82 13.56 6.49 5.87
C GLY A 82 14.68 6.72 4.86
N VAL A 83 15.83 7.19 5.32
CA VAL A 83 17.00 7.40 4.45
C VAL A 83 17.48 6.07 3.86
N ALA A 84 17.56 5.02 4.69
CA ALA A 84 18.00 3.70 4.22
C ALA A 84 17.03 3.12 3.19
N ILE A 85 15.73 3.28 3.41
CA ILE A 85 14.70 2.83 2.48
C ILE A 85 14.81 3.60 1.15
N PHE A 86 14.98 4.91 1.23
CA PHE A 86 15.14 5.75 0.05
C PHE A 86 16.34 5.30 -0.78
N GLN A 87 17.48 5.10 -0.12
CA GLN A 87 18.70 4.69 -0.82
C GLN A 87 18.56 3.33 -1.49
N ARG A 88 17.86 2.38 -0.86
CA ARG A 88 17.68 1.04 -1.43
C ARG A 88 16.61 1.01 -2.51
N THR A 89 15.59 1.83 -2.40
CA THR A 89 14.39 1.69 -3.24
C THR A 89 14.47 2.54 -4.52
N CYS A 90 14.96 3.77 -4.41
CA CYS A 90 14.93 4.70 -5.54
C CYS A 90 15.79 4.27 -6.72
N VAL A 91 16.79 3.43 -6.48
CA VAL A 91 17.72 2.96 -7.53
C VAL A 91 17.44 1.53 -7.99
N GLN A 92 16.43 0.89 -7.42
CA GLN A 92 16.16 -0.51 -7.81
C GLN A 92 15.24 -0.59 -9.02
N ALA A 93 15.62 -1.46 -9.96
CA ALA A 93 14.84 -1.69 -11.16
C ALA A 93 13.42 -2.18 -10.86
N ALA A 94 13.26 -2.94 -9.79
CA ALA A 94 11.95 -3.45 -9.36
C ALA A 94 10.99 -2.32 -9.00
N PHE A 95 11.49 -1.26 -8.36
CA PHE A 95 10.67 -0.09 -8.03
C PHE A 95 10.24 0.65 -9.29
N ILE A 96 11.18 0.85 -10.21
CA ILE A 96 10.90 1.51 -11.48
C ILE A 96 9.86 0.70 -12.27
N ALA A 97 10.01 -0.61 -12.30
CA ALA A 97 9.06 -1.50 -12.96
C ALA A 97 7.67 -1.43 -12.33
N ALA A 98 7.60 -1.39 -11.02
CA ALA A 98 6.33 -1.24 -10.31
C ALA A 98 5.62 0.07 -10.65
N UNK A 99 6.34 0.96 -10.67
CA UNK A 99 5.81 2.22 -10.99
C UNK A 99 5.35 2.29 -12.40
N UNK A 100 5.99 1.69 -13.08
CA UNK A 100 5.63 1.65 -14.40
C UNK A 100 4.41 0.84 -14.65
N UNK A 101 4.33 0.02 -14.00
CA UNK A 101 3.23 -0.82 -14.04
C UNK A 101 2.00 -0.17 -13.52
N LEU A 102 2.13 0.41 -12.46
CA LEU A 102 1.02 1.16 -11.85
C LEU A 102 0.53 2.29 -12.75
N HIS A 103 1.43 2.87 -13.47
CA HIS A 103 1.11 3.98 -14.37
C HIS A 103 0.33 3.52 -15.61
N ARG A 104 0.44 2.27 -15.98
CA ARG A 104 -0.21 1.72 -17.17
C ARG A 104 -1.61 1.19 -16.90
N GLY A 105 -2.32 1.76 -15.99
CA GLY A 105 -3.71 1.57 -15.55
C GLY A 105 -4.54 0.40 -16.08
N CYS A 106 -4.29 -0.06 -17.28
CA CYS A 106 -5.08 -1.11 -17.89
C CYS A 106 -4.84 -2.51 -17.30
N ARG A 107 -3.66 -2.70 -16.72
CA ARG A 107 -3.31 -4.03 -16.19
C ARG A 107 -3.89 -4.31 -14.82
N TRP A 108 -4.27 -3.25 -14.11
CA TRP A 108 -4.98 -3.41 -12.85
C TRP A 108 -6.38 -3.98 -13.03
N ARG A 109 -6.96 -3.84 -14.23
CA ARG A 109 -8.26 -4.41 -14.51
C ARG A 109 -8.23 -5.95 -14.51
N ALA A 110 -7.14 -6.54 -15.02
CA ALA A 110 -7.01 -7.99 -15.02
C ALA A 110 -6.73 -8.52 -13.62
N ALA A 111 -5.93 -7.79 -12.85
CA ALA A 111 -5.70 -8.09 -11.45
C ALA A 111 -6.91 -7.72 -10.59
N GLY A 112 -7.70 -6.78 -11.06
CA GLY A 112 -8.90 -6.30 -10.41
C GLY A 112 -9.97 -7.38 -10.26
N CYS A 113 -9.98 -8.40 -11.11
CA CYS A 113 -10.89 -9.52 -10.93
C CYS A 113 -10.60 -10.28 -9.64
N ALA A 114 -9.32 -10.40 -9.29
CA ALA A 114 -8.95 -11.03 -8.03
C ALA A 114 -9.12 -10.09 -6.84
N LEU A 115 -8.94 -8.79 -7.08
CA LEU A 115 -9.13 -7.78 -6.04
C LEU A 115 -10.60 -7.38 -5.89
N ALA A 116 -11.39 -7.51 -6.96
CA ALA A 116 -12.81 -7.19 -6.96
C ALA A 116 -13.64 -8.17 -6.13
N ALA A 117 -13.06 -9.29 -5.73
CA ALA A 117 -13.69 -10.18 -4.75
C ALA A 117 -13.96 -9.46 -3.42
N CYS A 118 -13.24 -8.37 -3.17
CA CYS A 118 -13.47 -7.55 -1.99
C CYS A 118 -14.70 -6.64 -2.13
N ALA A 119 -15.04 -6.28 -3.37
CA ALA A 119 -16.15 -5.35 -3.62
C ALA A 119 -17.50 -6.06 -3.85
N GLY A 120 -17.47 -7.36 -4.13
CA GLY A 120 -18.68 -8.10 -4.51
C GLY A 120 -19.33 -8.92 -3.42
N ALA A 121 -18.83 -8.83 -2.19
CA ALA A 121 -19.37 -9.63 -1.10
C ALA A 121 -20.35 -8.84 -0.24
#